data_23d3522104ea9bad1f0a5fa8cca6f961
#
_entry.id   23d3522104ea9bad1f0a5fa8cca6f961
#
_cell.length_a   1.000
_cell.length_b   1.000
_cell.length_c   1.000
_cell.angle_alpha   90.00
_cell.angle_beta   90.00
_cell.angle_gamma   90.00
#
_symmetry.space_group_name_H-M   'P 1'
#
loop_
_entity.id
_entity.type
_entity.pdbx_description
1 polymer ?
#
loop_
_entity_poly.entity_id
_entity_poly.type
_entity_poly.pdbx_seq_one_letter_code
_entity_poly.pdbx_strand_id
1 'polypeptide(L)'
;MTSVYVDTEAENEICYIGKLLDFEAEGFTVQEVSPHAEWLREPSFFGWDEVSCISMNEPYALALAEVAGAPPPLDRASVDTRHKH
;
A
#
# COMPACT_ATOMS: atom_id res chain seq x y z
N MET A 1 7.62 -2.15 -6.83
CA MET A 1 6.68 -2.59 -5.77
C MET A 1 7.12 -1.98 -4.44
N THR A 2 6.20 -1.44 -3.70
CA THR A 2 6.49 -0.69 -2.48
C THR A 2 6.04 -1.47 -1.26
N SER A 3 6.88 -1.48 -0.22
CA SER A 3 6.54 -2.02 1.09
C SER A 3 6.41 -0.87 2.07
N VAL A 4 5.27 -0.78 2.76
CA VAL A 4 4.97 0.29 3.70
C VAL A 4 4.86 -0.33 5.09
N TYR A 5 5.71 0.12 6.01
CA TYR A 5 5.74 -0.38 7.38
C TYR A 5 5.07 0.62 8.31
N VAL A 6 4.08 0.16 9.04
CA VAL A 6 3.30 0.99 9.96
C VAL A 6 3.39 0.39 11.36
N ASP A 7 3.82 1.19 12.33
CA ASP A 7 3.84 0.78 13.73
C ASP A 7 2.44 0.91 14.31
N THR A 8 2.00 -0.11 15.03
CA THR A 8 0.71 -0.10 15.68
C THR A 8 0.88 0.11 17.19
N GLU A 9 -0.21 0.48 17.86
CA GLU A 9 -0.20 0.66 19.31
C GLU A 9 0.07 -0.65 20.07
N ALA A 10 -0.12 -1.78 19.40
CA ALA A 10 0.16 -3.09 20.00
C ALA A 10 1.64 -3.46 19.90
N GLU A 11 2.49 -2.53 19.51
CA GLU A 11 3.93 -2.72 19.31
C GLU A 11 4.26 -3.71 18.20
N ASN A 12 3.32 -3.95 17.30
CA ASN A 12 3.52 -4.77 16.13
C ASN A 12 3.65 -3.89 14.91
N GLU A 13 4.61 -4.20 14.08
CA GLU A 13 4.78 -3.52 12.81
C GLU A 13 4.00 -4.29 11.76
N ILE A 14 3.16 -3.58 11.00
CA ILE A 14 2.40 -4.17 9.91
C ILE A 14 3.03 -3.71 8.60
N CYS A 15 3.24 -4.64 7.69
CA CYS A 15 3.78 -4.34 6.37
C CYS A 15 2.67 -4.45 5.33
N TYR A 16 2.46 -3.35 4.60
CA TYR A 16 1.54 -3.31 3.46
C TYR A 16 2.35 -3.28 2.18
N ILE A 17 1.96 -4.08 1.20
CA ILE A 17 2.68 -4.17 -0.05
C ILE A 17 1.75 -3.73 -1.18
N GLY A 18 2.25 -2.92 -2.09
CA GLY A 18 1.44 -2.47 -3.21
C GLY A 18 2.20 -1.62 -4.20
N LYS A 19 1.46 -1.13 -5.17
CA LYS A 19 1.99 -0.23 -6.19
C LYS A 19 1.78 1.21 -5.73
N LEU A 20 2.87 1.98 -5.67
CA LEU A 20 2.79 3.39 -5.33
C LEU A 20 2.08 4.13 -6.46
N LEU A 21 1.05 4.89 -6.12
CA LEU A 21 0.24 5.61 -7.09
C LEU A 21 0.54 7.11 -7.10
N ASP A 22 0.63 7.71 -5.92
CA ASP A 22 0.74 9.16 -5.83
C ASP A 22 1.34 9.60 -4.51
N PHE A 23 2.04 10.75 -4.53
CA PHE A 23 2.56 11.41 -3.34
C PHE A 23 1.82 12.72 -3.13
N GLU A 24 1.56 13.05 -1.88
CA GLU A 24 0.93 14.30 -1.50
C GLU A 24 1.68 14.89 -0.31
N ALA A 25 1.35 16.14 0.02
CA ALA A 25 1.96 16.81 1.16
C ALA A 25 1.67 16.07 2.48
N GLU A 26 0.51 15.45 2.58
CA GLU A 26 0.07 14.78 3.80
C GLU A 26 0.41 13.30 3.85
N GLY A 27 0.76 12.70 2.72
CA GLY A 27 1.03 11.28 2.65
C GLY A 27 1.12 10.77 1.23
N PHE A 28 0.78 9.51 1.05
CA PHE A 28 0.85 8.89 -0.28
C PHE A 28 -0.22 7.80 -0.42
N THR A 29 -0.50 7.44 -1.66
CA THR A 29 -1.54 6.47 -1.99
C THR A 29 -0.92 5.25 -2.64
N VAL A 30 -1.38 4.07 -2.24
CA VAL A 30 -0.89 2.78 -2.70
C VAL A 30 -2.06 1.90 -3.09
N GLN A 31 -1.94 1.19 -4.21
CA GLN A 31 -2.86 0.10 -4.52
C GLN A 31 -2.25 -1.17 -3.93
N GLU A 32 -2.86 -1.69 -2.88
CA GLU A 32 -2.31 -2.81 -2.13
C GLU A 32 -2.56 -4.15 -2.82
N VAL A 33 -1.63 -5.07 -2.54
CA VAL A 33 -1.81 -6.48 -2.85
C VAL A 33 -1.87 -7.24 -1.53
N SER A 34 -2.86 -8.12 -1.39
CA SER A 34 -3.05 -8.88 -0.16
C SER A 34 -1.97 -9.96 0.01
N PRO A 35 -1.83 -10.54 1.21
CA PRO A 35 -0.91 -11.67 1.42
C PRO A 35 -1.25 -12.89 0.55
N HIS A 36 -2.44 -12.95 0.00
CA HIS A 36 -2.87 -14.01 -0.90
C HIS A 36 -2.58 -13.68 -2.37
N ALA A 37 -1.78 -12.63 -2.62
CA ALA A 37 -1.42 -12.17 -3.95
C ALA A 37 -2.63 -11.71 -4.77
N GLU A 38 -3.58 -11.07 -4.10
CA GLU A 38 -4.76 -10.48 -4.74
C GLU A 38 -4.72 -8.98 -4.63
N TRP A 39 -4.86 -8.29 -5.76
CA TRP A 39 -4.90 -6.83 -5.76
C TRP A 39 -6.22 -6.32 -5.20
N LEU A 40 -6.12 -5.31 -4.34
CA LEU A 40 -7.30 -4.61 -3.86
C LEU A 40 -7.71 -3.57 -4.91
N ARG A 41 -9.00 -3.32 -5.01
CA ARG A 41 -9.52 -2.38 -6.01
C ARG A 41 -9.58 -0.95 -5.51
N GLU A 42 -9.59 -0.77 -4.21
CA GLU A 42 -9.64 0.55 -3.61
C GLU A 42 -8.23 0.99 -3.21
N PRO A 43 -7.86 2.25 -3.52
CA PRO A 43 -6.56 2.75 -3.10
C PRO A 43 -6.53 2.98 -1.60
N SER A 44 -5.35 2.83 -1.00
CA SER A 44 -5.13 3.08 0.41
C SER A 44 -4.25 4.30 0.58
N PHE A 45 -4.65 5.21 1.45
CA PHE A 45 -3.85 6.39 1.75
C PHE A 45 -3.12 6.21 3.07
N PHE A 46 -1.83 6.55 3.08
CA PHE A 46 -1.00 6.50 4.28
C PHE A 46 -0.45 7.89 4.57
N GLY A 47 -0.73 8.40 5.76
CA GLY A 47 -0.16 9.67 6.20
C GLY A 47 1.30 9.50 6.59
N TRP A 48 2.11 10.53 6.37
CA TRP A 48 3.54 10.46 6.69
C TRP A 48 3.81 10.15 8.16
N ASP A 49 2.94 10.59 9.06
CA ASP A 49 3.08 10.37 10.49
C ASP A 49 2.67 8.96 10.94
N GLU A 50 2.02 8.20 10.07
CA GLU A 50 1.63 6.82 10.37
C GLU A 50 2.70 5.80 9.98
N VAL A 51 3.60 6.18 9.10
CA VAL A 51 4.54 5.26 8.46
C VAL A 51 5.89 5.30 9.14
N SER A 52 6.39 4.13 9.54
CA SER A 52 7.71 4.04 10.15
C SER A 52 8.80 3.85 9.10
N CYS A 53 8.49 3.21 7.98
CA CYS A 53 9.47 2.93 6.94
C CYS A 53 8.79 2.65 5.61
N ILE A 54 9.44 3.08 4.54
CA ILE A 54 9.04 2.72 3.18
C ILE A 54 10.23 2.05 2.52
N SER A 55 10.00 0.90 1.89
CA SER A 55 11.03 0.17 1.19
C SER A 55 10.58 -0.14 -0.22
N MET A 56 11.53 -0.17 -1.15
CA MET A 56 11.23 -0.42 -2.55
C MET A 56 11.86 -1.73 -2.99
N ASN A 57 11.06 -2.50 -3.74
CA ASN A 57 11.55 -3.71 -4.41
C ASN A 57 12.20 -4.76 -3.49
N GLU A 58 11.65 -4.92 -2.30
CA GLU A 58 12.08 -5.99 -1.43
C GLU A 58 11.77 -7.36 -2.08
N PRO A 59 12.60 -8.38 -1.85
CA PRO A 59 12.41 -9.69 -2.50
C PRO A 59 11.03 -10.30 -2.30
N TYR A 60 10.49 -10.22 -1.09
CA TYR A 60 9.16 -10.75 -0.82
C TYR A 60 8.09 -9.99 -1.61
N ALA A 61 8.20 -8.66 -1.67
CA ALA A 61 7.25 -7.83 -2.40
C ALA A 61 7.31 -8.12 -3.90
N LEU A 62 8.49 -8.30 -4.44
CA LEU A 62 8.64 -8.64 -5.86
C LEU A 62 8.05 -10.01 -6.19
N ALA A 63 8.27 -10.99 -5.32
CA ALA A 63 7.71 -12.32 -5.50
C ALA A 63 6.18 -12.27 -5.46
N LEU A 64 5.62 -11.52 -4.51
CA LEU A 64 4.18 -11.37 -4.39
C LEU A 64 3.57 -10.69 -5.62
N ALA A 65 4.25 -9.67 -6.11
CA ALA A 65 3.81 -8.95 -7.31
C ALA A 65 3.80 -9.86 -8.55
N GLU A 66 4.81 -10.73 -8.65
CA GLU A 66 4.88 -11.66 -9.77
C GLU A 66 3.71 -12.64 -9.76
N VAL A 67 3.36 -13.15 -8.60
CA VAL A 67 2.20 -14.05 -8.47
C VAL A 67 0.89 -13.33 -8.72
N ALA A 68 0.75 -12.11 -8.23
CA ALA A 68 -0.47 -11.33 -8.37
C ALA A 68 -0.71 -10.85 -9.81
N GLY A 69 0.36 -10.69 -10.58
CA GLY A 69 0.27 -10.21 -11.96
C GLY A 69 0.00 -8.72 -12.04
N ALA A 70 -0.57 -8.27 -13.15
CA ALA A 70 -0.84 -6.86 -13.36
C ALA A 70 -1.99 -6.38 -12.47
N PRO A 71 -1.90 -5.16 -11.88
CA PRO A 71 -2.97 -4.63 -11.06
C PRO A 71 -4.22 -4.33 -11.90
N PRO A 72 -5.42 -4.61 -11.36
CA PRO A 72 -6.66 -4.26 -12.05
C PRO A 72 -6.91 -2.75 -11.96
N PRO A 73 -7.83 -2.22 -12.79
CA PRO A 73 -8.23 -0.82 -12.68
C PRO A 73 -8.77 -0.51 -11.28
N LEU A 74 -8.46 0.67 -10.79
CA LEU A 74 -8.95 1.12 -9.49
C LEU A 74 -10.40 1.57 -9.58
N ASP A 75 -11.10 1.46 -8.46
CA ASP A 75 -12.43 2.04 -8.30
C ASP A 75 -12.22 3.54 -8.02
N ARG A 76 -12.44 4.37 -9.03
CA ARG A 76 -12.19 5.80 -8.91
C ARG A 76 -13.07 6.50 -7.88
N ALA A 77 -14.23 5.93 -7.59
CA ALA A 77 -15.10 6.51 -6.58
C ALA A 77 -14.49 6.47 -5.19
N SER A 78 -13.56 5.55 -4.94
CA SER A 78 -12.91 5.42 -3.63
C SER A 78 -11.82 6.47 -3.40
N VAL A 79 -11.35 7.14 -4.44
CA VAL A 79 -10.26 8.10 -4.31
C VAL A 79 -10.64 9.25 -3.39
N ASP A 80 -11.90 9.68 -3.44
CA ASP A 80 -12.38 10.79 -2.62
C ASP A 80 -12.43 10.48 -1.13
N THR A 81 -12.29 9.22 -0.75
CA THR A 81 -12.37 8.80 0.65
C THR A 81 -11.01 8.47 1.25
N ARG A 82 -9.94 8.65 0.51
CA ARG A 82 -8.60 8.26 0.97
C ARG A 82 -8.17 8.94 2.26
N HIS A 83 -8.64 10.15 2.51
CA HIS A 83 -8.27 10.91 3.70
C HIS A 83 -8.88 10.37 4.98
N LYS A 84 -9.72 9.36 4.89
CA LYS A 84 -10.34 8.75 6.07
C LYS A 84 -9.46 7.72 6.76
N HIS A 85 -8.37 7.46 6.20
CA HIS A 85 -7.44 6.47 6.73
C HIS A 85 -7.00 6.77 8.13
#